data_2552e47e1b06fff448e8d59045e14360
#
_entry.id   2552e47e1b06fff448e8d59045e14360
#
_cell.length_a   1.000
_cell.length_b   1.000
_cell.length_c   1.000
_cell.angle_alpha   90.00
_cell.angle_beta   90.00
_cell.angle_gamma   90.00
#
_symmetry.space_group_name_H-M   'P 1'
#
loop_
_entity.id
_entity.type
_entity.pdbx_description
1 polymer ?
#
loop_
_entity_poly.entity_id
_entity_poly.type
_entity_poly.pdbx_seq_one_letter_code
_entity_poly.pdbx_strand_id
1 'polypeptide(L)'
;MACWRYVHIYQSFNLWKNSIINDIKPNIVFAFADDWGRYASAYQGRPGENSIHELIKTPNFDWVADQGALFLNAHVPVPSCAPCRSSVLSGRYFWQTGLGAILEGSRWDESIPTYPLVLEENGYHIGFTYKVWAPGIGRDAPYGGDRTRYEPAGYRFANFSHVASKSSETLGVETAKNELLKEVRENFDGFIDARPDNSPFCYWWGPTTTHRSWEKGSGKKLWGLDPDLLKGRMPEFLPDVEEIREDFNDYLGECQAVDAGLGVIIERLKAIGELDNTIIVVSGDHGIPGFPRAKCNLYNIGTEVALAVRWPGHVSPGREISDFVNIMDVAPTFLDVAGVEHPEGMTAKSLMPLLLSNENGQIDDDRDSVITGIERHCPNARDHQLPYPTRSLRTKDFLYIINFEPDRWPIGAPVGLDGYEFPDTEGHRIAQEGNERKTALYRPHKPQIKYYQDMDDGPTKDWMVSNRKEPEIKPLFELSFGKRLREELYDLRVDPDYMNNVAMESDYQEIKENLNEKLMSVLTEQEDPRVV
;
A
#
# COMPACT_ATOMS: atom_id res chain seq x y z
N MET A 1 14.24 -32.86 -3.48
CA MET A 1 13.54 -32.45 -2.24
C MET A 1 12.44 -31.42 -2.51
N ALA A 2 12.64 -30.43 -3.38
CA ALA A 2 11.62 -29.42 -3.74
C ALA A 2 10.30 -30.04 -4.26
N CYS A 3 10.34 -30.99 -5.16
CA CYS A 3 9.14 -31.64 -5.72
C CYS A 3 8.26 -32.37 -4.67
N TRP A 4 8.86 -32.86 -3.58
CA TRP A 4 8.14 -33.51 -2.48
C TRP A 4 7.43 -32.51 -1.55
N ARG A 5 8.01 -31.34 -1.32
CA ARG A 5 7.39 -30.25 -0.53
C ARG A 5 6.15 -29.69 -1.26
N TYR A 6 6.27 -29.44 -2.55
CA TYR A 6 5.17 -28.92 -3.39
C TYR A 6 3.94 -29.84 -3.36
N VAL A 7 4.17 -31.17 -3.46
CA VAL A 7 3.08 -32.18 -3.44
C VAL A 7 2.35 -32.17 -2.07
N HIS A 8 3.06 -32.02 -0.96
CA HIS A 8 2.45 -32.03 0.38
C HIS A 8 1.63 -30.76 0.67
N ILE A 9 2.11 -29.59 0.26
CA ILE A 9 1.42 -28.31 0.44
C ILE A 9 0.12 -28.29 -0.37
N TYR A 10 0.17 -28.73 -1.64
CA TYR A 10 -1.01 -28.85 -2.49
C TYR A 10 -1.99 -29.94 -2.04
N GLN A 11 -1.52 -31.02 -1.46
CA GLN A 11 -2.40 -32.06 -0.88
C GLN A 11 -3.13 -31.53 0.35
N SER A 12 -2.48 -30.79 1.23
CA SER A 12 -3.11 -30.15 2.38
C SER A 12 -4.16 -29.12 1.95
N PHE A 13 -3.90 -28.35 0.91
CA PHE A 13 -4.84 -27.39 0.32
C PHE A 13 -6.06 -28.08 -0.30
N ASN A 14 -5.88 -29.17 -1.05
CA ASN A 14 -6.99 -29.93 -1.64
C ASN A 14 -7.82 -30.68 -0.58
N LEU A 15 -7.19 -31.16 0.49
CA LEU A 15 -7.90 -31.77 1.63
C LEU A 15 -8.74 -30.72 2.37
N TRP A 16 -8.21 -29.50 2.52
CA TRP A 16 -8.92 -28.38 3.11
C TRP A 16 -10.12 -27.95 2.24
N LYS A 17 -9.96 -27.77 0.93
CA LYS A 17 -11.09 -27.50 0.00
C LYS A 17 -12.24 -28.51 0.13
N ASN A 18 -11.92 -29.76 0.36
CA ASN A 18 -12.92 -30.82 0.55
C ASN A 18 -13.55 -30.83 1.95
N SER A 19 -12.91 -30.21 2.96
CA SER A 19 -13.43 -30.15 4.35
C SER A 19 -14.41 -29.00 4.57
N ILE A 20 -14.26 -27.87 3.84
CA ILE A 20 -15.13 -26.68 3.97
C ILE A 20 -16.60 -26.96 3.61
N ILE A 21 -16.89 -28.02 2.86
CA ILE A 21 -18.26 -28.34 2.39
C ILE A 21 -19.24 -28.53 3.57
N ASN A 22 -18.75 -28.69 4.81
CA ASN A 22 -19.58 -28.92 5.99
C ASN A 22 -19.37 -27.91 7.14
N ASP A 23 -18.49 -26.91 7.03
CA ASP A 23 -18.17 -25.98 8.12
C ASP A 23 -18.78 -24.59 7.90
N ILE A 24 -18.96 -23.86 9.01
CA ILE A 24 -19.42 -22.46 9.00
C ILE A 24 -18.38 -21.62 8.23
N LYS A 25 -18.80 -20.95 7.16
CA LYS A 25 -17.94 -20.06 6.38
C LYS A 25 -17.35 -18.97 7.29
N PRO A 26 -16.02 -18.75 7.28
CA PRO A 26 -15.41 -17.72 8.12
C PRO A 26 -15.77 -16.30 7.65
N ASN A 27 -15.79 -15.37 8.59
CA ASN A 27 -15.85 -13.96 8.28
C ASN A 27 -14.47 -13.48 7.81
N ILE A 28 -14.45 -12.41 7.03
CA ILE A 28 -13.24 -11.78 6.51
C ILE A 28 -13.22 -10.32 6.97
N VAL A 29 -12.15 -9.90 7.64
CA VAL A 29 -11.85 -8.49 7.92
C VAL A 29 -10.54 -8.14 7.24
N PHE A 30 -10.60 -7.20 6.31
CA PHE A 30 -9.43 -6.64 5.66
C PHE A 30 -9.24 -5.19 6.11
N ALA A 31 -8.28 -4.97 7.00
CA ALA A 31 -7.83 -3.64 7.41
C ALA A 31 -6.74 -3.19 6.43
N PHE A 32 -7.08 -2.26 5.53
CA PHE A 32 -6.22 -1.85 4.42
C PHE A 32 -6.07 -0.34 4.37
N ALA A 33 -5.08 0.14 5.11
CA ALA A 33 -4.83 1.56 5.28
C ALA A 33 -4.26 2.21 4.00
N ASP A 34 -4.60 3.48 3.80
CA ASP A 34 -4.06 4.31 2.72
C ASP A 34 -2.68 4.83 3.11
N ASP A 35 -1.68 4.70 2.25
CA ASP A 35 -0.33 5.23 2.45
C ASP A 35 0.41 4.65 3.72
N TRP A 36 0.06 3.46 4.17
CA TRP A 36 0.77 2.80 5.28
C TRP A 36 1.82 1.83 4.76
N GLY A 37 3.08 2.25 4.77
CA GLY A 37 4.22 1.39 4.45
C GLY A 37 4.49 0.34 5.52
N ARG A 38 5.76 -0.10 5.62
CA ARG A 38 6.13 -1.20 6.53
C ARG A 38 6.29 -0.79 8.01
N TYR A 39 5.96 0.43 8.41
CA TYR A 39 6.22 0.93 9.76
C TYR A 39 5.24 0.36 10.79
N ALA A 40 5.67 -0.72 11.48
CA ALA A 40 4.98 -1.36 12.60
C ALA A 40 6.00 -1.97 13.57
N SER A 41 5.68 -1.97 14.89
CA SER A 41 6.60 -2.47 15.92
C SER A 41 6.90 -3.97 15.82
N ALA A 42 6.01 -4.76 15.21
CA ALA A 42 6.25 -6.18 14.95
C ALA A 42 7.52 -6.46 14.10
N TYR A 43 8.01 -5.49 13.33
CA TYR A 43 9.23 -5.66 12.53
C TYR A 43 10.52 -5.34 13.29
N GLN A 44 10.43 -4.83 14.51
CA GLN A 44 11.60 -4.50 15.34
C GLN A 44 12.57 -5.68 15.48
N GLY A 45 13.87 -5.42 15.21
CA GLY A 45 14.94 -6.40 15.38
C GLY A 45 14.99 -7.52 14.35
N ARG A 46 14.18 -7.46 13.28
CA ARG A 46 14.27 -8.42 12.17
C ARG A 46 15.40 -8.07 11.22
N PRO A 47 16.02 -9.05 10.55
CA PRO A 47 17.09 -8.81 9.60
C PRO A 47 16.66 -7.84 8.49
N GLY A 48 17.52 -6.87 8.17
CA GLY A 48 17.25 -5.87 7.13
C GLY A 48 16.36 -4.70 7.55
N GLU A 49 15.84 -4.71 8.79
CA GLU A 49 14.99 -3.62 9.29
C GLU A 49 15.81 -2.50 9.94
N ASN A 50 15.37 -1.27 9.72
CA ASN A 50 15.97 -0.12 10.39
C ASN A 50 15.44 0.06 11.82
N SER A 51 16.17 0.82 12.61
CA SER A 51 15.82 1.04 14.01
C SER A 51 14.61 1.98 14.25
N ILE A 52 13.96 2.47 13.19
CA ILE A 52 12.73 3.28 13.30
C ILE A 52 11.58 2.45 13.89
N HIS A 53 11.54 1.13 13.60
CA HIS A 53 10.55 0.21 14.17
C HIS A 53 10.59 0.13 15.71
N GLU A 54 11.67 0.55 16.35
CA GLU A 54 11.77 0.64 17.81
C GLU A 54 11.00 1.83 18.39
N LEU A 55 10.72 2.83 17.57
CA LEU A 55 10.10 4.09 18.00
C LEU A 55 8.58 4.05 17.92
N ILE A 56 8.04 3.28 16.98
CA ILE A 56 6.59 3.16 16.77
C ILE A 56 6.00 2.08 17.69
N LYS A 57 4.72 2.25 18.05
CA LYS A 57 3.94 1.28 18.84
C LYS A 57 2.66 0.92 18.12
N THR A 58 2.57 -0.32 17.67
CA THR A 58 1.41 -0.87 16.96
C THR A 58 0.93 -2.17 17.62
N PRO A 59 0.49 -2.12 18.90
CA PRO A 59 0.21 -3.31 19.69
C PRO A 59 -0.91 -4.19 19.11
N ASN A 60 -1.84 -3.63 18.35
CA ASN A 60 -2.93 -4.40 17.74
C ASN A 60 -2.48 -5.12 16.47
N PHE A 61 -1.64 -4.49 15.64
CA PHE A 61 -0.96 -5.16 14.53
C PHE A 61 -0.03 -6.27 15.04
N ASP A 62 0.76 -5.96 16.08
CA ASP A 62 1.66 -6.93 16.71
C ASP A 62 0.88 -8.14 17.24
N TRP A 63 -0.28 -7.90 17.86
CA TRP A 63 -1.16 -8.97 18.31
C TRP A 63 -1.67 -9.83 17.14
N VAL A 64 -2.06 -9.24 16.00
CA VAL A 64 -2.45 -10.00 14.80
C VAL A 64 -1.31 -10.87 14.32
N ALA A 65 -0.08 -10.33 14.26
CA ALA A 65 1.13 -11.04 13.87
C ALA A 65 1.45 -12.20 14.85
N ASP A 66 1.44 -11.92 16.14
CA ASP A 66 1.74 -12.88 17.19
C ASP A 66 0.71 -14.02 17.27
N GLN A 67 -0.57 -13.74 17.02
CA GLN A 67 -1.65 -14.71 16.98
C GLN A 67 -1.85 -15.37 15.61
N GLY A 68 -0.96 -15.09 14.66
CA GLY A 68 -1.02 -15.58 13.29
C GLY A 68 0.34 -15.60 12.61
N ALA A 69 0.44 -14.99 11.43
CA ALA A 69 1.66 -14.94 10.65
C ALA A 69 2.03 -13.50 10.28
N LEU A 70 3.30 -13.15 10.43
CA LEU A 70 3.93 -11.94 9.95
C LEU A 70 4.67 -12.22 8.63
N PHE A 71 4.39 -11.44 7.59
CA PHE A 71 5.09 -11.52 6.32
C PHE A 71 6.26 -10.54 6.28
N LEU A 72 7.45 -11.04 5.98
CA LEU A 72 8.68 -10.24 5.99
C LEU A 72 8.97 -9.56 4.66
N ASN A 73 8.39 -10.03 3.54
CA ASN A 73 8.61 -9.48 2.19
C ASN A 73 7.27 -9.28 1.46
N ALA A 74 6.41 -8.44 2.03
CA ALA A 74 5.16 -8.06 1.40
C ALA A 74 5.32 -6.75 0.60
N HIS A 75 4.99 -6.80 -0.68
CA HIS A 75 5.11 -5.67 -1.60
C HIS A 75 3.79 -5.40 -2.32
N VAL A 76 3.64 -4.18 -2.79
CA VAL A 76 2.46 -3.77 -3.56
C VAL A 76 2.70 -3.91 -5.07
N PRO A 77 1.66 -4.16 -5.88
CA PRO A 77 1.81 -4.22 -7.34
C PRO A 77 2.14 -2.86 -7.93
N VAL A 78 1.68 -1.79 -7.28
CA VAL A 78 1.85 -0.38 -7.69
C VAL A 78 1.91 0.51 -6.46
N PRO A 79 2.92 1.37 -6.28
CA PRO A 79 2.95 2.34 -5.19
C PRO A 79 2.08 3.58 -5.48
N SER A 80 0.79 3.36 -5.75
CA SER A 80 -0.20 4.38 -6.09
C SER A 80 -1.61 3.88 -5.79
N CYS A 81 -2.42 4.66 -5.09
CA CYS A 81 -3.71 4.25 -4.49
C CYS A 81 -4.65 3.47 -5.42
N ALA A 82 -5.34 4.14 -6.39
CA ALA A 82 -6.33 3.47 -7.23
C ALA A 82 -5.73 2.29 -8.03
N PRO A 83 -4.53 2.36 -8.64
CA PRO A 83 -3.93 1.23 -9.33
C PRO A 83 -3.62 0.04 -8.42
N CYS A 84 -3.05 0.27 -7.22
CA CYS A 84 -2.82 -0.78 -6.25
C CYS A 84 -4.14 -1.45 -5.85
N ARG A 85 -5.13 -0.63 -5.49
CA ARG A 85 -6.45 -1.11 -5.09
C ARG A 85 -7.19 -1.83 -6.21
N SER A 86 -6.97 -1.43 -7.48
CA SER A 86 -7.47 -2.18 -8.66
C SER A 86 -6.92 -3.60 -8.69
N SER A 87 -5.61 -3.75 -8.48
CA SER A 87 -4.96 -5.06 -8.43
C SER A 87 -5.44 -5.89 -7.24
N VAL A 88 -5.55 -5.29 -6.07
CA VAL A 88 -6.03 -5.96 -4.84
C VAL A 88 -7.48 -6.43 -4.98
N LEU A 89 -8.35 -5.65 -5.60
CA LEU A 89 -9.77 -5.99 -5.77
C LEU A 89 -9.99 -7.06 -6.84
N SER A 90 -9.20 -7.05 -7.91
CA SER A 90 -9.36 -7.97 -9.05
C SER A 90 -8.44 -9.20 -9.00
N GLY A 91 -7.37 -9.19 -8.18
CA GLY A 91 -6.32 -10.21 -8.22
C GLY A 91 -5.55 -10.23 -9.55
N ARG A 92 -5.44 -9.08 -10.22
CA ARG A 92 -4.73 -8.92 -11.51
C ARG A 92 -3.61 -7.92 -11.37
N TYR A 93 -2.58 -8.05 -12.18
CA TYR A 93 -1.61 -6.96 -12.32
C TYR A 93 -2.30 -5.69 -12.81
N PHE A 94 -1.84 -4.51 -12.34
CA PHE A 94 -2.49 -3.24 -12.63
C PHE A 94 -2.62 -2.94 -14.13
N TRP A 95 -1.69 -3.35 -14.97
CA TRP A 95 -1.78 -3.17 -16.42
C TRP A 95 -2.87 -4.01 -17.09
N GLN A 96 -3.42 -5.01 -16.39
CA GLN A 96 -4.55 -5.82 -16.83
C GLN A 96 -5.91 -5.23 -16.39
N THR A 97 -5.93 -4.06 -15.73
CA THR A 97 -7.13 -3.43 -15.19
C THR A 97 -7.62 -2.23 -16.02
N GLY A 98 -7.15 -2.09 -17.26
CA GLY A 98 -7.54 -0.99 -18.15
C GLY A 98 -7.25 0.38 -17.54
N LEU A 99 -8.27 1.25 -17.43
CA LEU A 99 -8.10 2.57 -16.78
C LEU A 99 -7.95 2.49 -15.26
N GLY A 100 -8.09 1.32 -14.64
CA GLY A 100 -7.70 1.07 -13.25
C GLY A 100 -6.18 1.13 -13.02
N ALA A 101 -5.38 1.11 -14.09
CA ALA A 101 -3.92 1.20 -14.05
C ALA A 101 -3.35 2.60 -13.74
N ILE A 102 -4.18 3.62 -13.71
CA ILE A 102 -3.79 5.01 -13.44
C ILE A 102 -4.52 5.56 -12.21
N LEU A 103 -3.95 6.58 -11.54
CA LEU A 103 -4.60 7.19 -10.38
C LEU A 103 -5.74 8.13 -10.81
N GLU A 104 -5.40 9.35 -11.22
CA GLU A 104 -6.41 10.30 -11.62
C GLU A 104 -6.96 10.00 -13.02
N GLY A 105 -8.27 9.95 -13.11
CA GLY A 105 -8.98 9.54 -14.34
C GLY A 105 -9.25 8.04 -14.42
N SER A 106 -8.91 7.28 -13.37
CA SER A 106 -9.24 5.87 -13.28
C SER A 106 -10.75 5.63 -13.36
N ARG A 107 -11.11 4.59 -14.10
CA ARG A 107 -12.49 4.09 -14.23
C ARG A 107 -12.46 2.58 -14.11
N TRP A 108 -13.40 2.04 -13.34
CA TRP A 108 -13.54 0.60 -13.24
C TRP A 108 -14.12 0.06 -14.54
N ASP A 109 -13.52 -0.99 -15.07
CA ASP A 109 -14.09 -1.79 -16.13
C ASP A 109 -15.00 -2.86 -15.49
N GLU A 110 -16.32 -2.72 -15.72
CA GLU A 110 -17.33 -3.59 -15.09
C GLU A 110 -17.27 -5.04 -15.58
N SER A 111 -16.53 -5.33 -16.66
CA SER A 111 -16.25 -6.70 -17.10
C SER A 111 -15.20 -7.40 -16.24
N ILE A 112 -14.45 -6.67 -15.41
CA ILE A 112 -13.44 -7.22 -14.51
C ILE A 112 -14.09 -7.58 -13.17
N PRO A 113 -14.21 -8.88 -12.83
CA PRO A 113 -14.75 -9.32 -11.56
C PRO A 113 -13.88 -8.86 -10.38
N THR A 114 -14.53 -8.60 -9.25
CA THR A 114 -13.84 -8.28 -8.00
C THR A 114 -14.18 -9.30 -6.93
N TYR A 115 -13.20 -9.62 -6.07
CA TYR A 115 -13.43 -10.62 -5.04
C TYR A 115 -14.61 -10.28 -4.11
N PRO A 116 -14.87 -8.99 -3.73
CA PRO A 116 -15.99 -8.69 -2.84
C PRO A 116 -17.36 -8.96 -3.48
N LEU A 117 -17.55 -8.59 -4.75
CA LEU A 117 -18.80 -8.85 -5.44
C LEU A 117 -19.01 -10.36 -5.70
N VAL A 118 -17.93 -11.09 -6.01
CA VAL A 118 -17.98 -12.56 -6.13
C VAL A 118 -18.33 -13.21 -4.78
N LEU A 119 -17.80 -12.70 -3.66
CA LEU A 119 -18.19 -13.17 -2.32
C LEU A 119 -19.65 -12.88 -2.03
N GLU A 120 -20.18 -11.70 -2.40
CA GLU A 120 -21.58 -11.34 -2.24
C GLU A 120 -22.50 -12.29 -3.00
N GLU A 121 -22.18 -12.59 -4.26
CA GLU A 121 -22.90 -13.59 -5.08
C GLU A 121 -22.90 -14.99 -4.44
N ASN A 122 -21.93 -15.28 -3.59
CA ASN A 122 -21.78 -16.53 -2.84
C ASN A 122 -22.28 -16.45 -1.39
N GLY A 123 -23.10 -15.44 -1.06
CA GLY A 123 -23.85 -15.33 0.18
C GLY A 123 -23.13 -14.61 1.32
N TYR A 124 -22.02 -13.91 1.06
CA TYR A 124 -21.39 -13.04 2.03
C TYR A 124 -22.12 -11.69 2.11
N HIS A 125 -22.29 -11.18 3.33
CA HIS A 125 -22.60 -9.79 3.54
C HIS A 125 -21.34 -8.96 3.36
N ILE A 126 -21.30 -8.07 2.35
CA ILE A 126 -20.13 -7.23 2.09
C ILE A 126 -20.35 -5.80 2.57
N GLY A 127 -19.29 -5.14 3.02
CA GLY A 127 -19.35 -3.74 3.41
C GLY A 127 -17.98 -3.12 3.61
N PHE A 128 -17.94 -1.79 3.58
CA PHE A 128 -16.72 -1.05 3.81
C PHE A 128 -16.96 0.25 4.58
N THR A 129 -15.88 0.72 5.20
CA THR A 129 -15.79 2.06 5.79
C THR A 129 -14.54 2.76 5.27
N TYR A 130 -14.66 4.04 4.96
CA TYR A 130 -13.64 4.94 4.42
C TYR A 130 -13.26 4.60 2.98
N LYS A 131 -11.98 4.36 2.68
CA LYS A 131 -11.49 4.26 1.30
C LYS A 131 -11.36 2.81 0.84
N VAL A 132 -12.07 2.45 -0.24
CA VAL A 132 -11.87 1.20 -0.98
C VAL A 132 -11.09 1.47 -2.26
N TRP A 133 -11.64 2.31 -3.15
CA TRP A 133 -11.07 2.61 -4.46
C TRP A 133 -11.34 4.06 -4.84
N ALA A 134 -10.35 4.93 -4.62
CA ALA A 134 -10.40 6.35 -4.92
C ALA A 134 -9.00 6.83 -5.38
N PRO A 135 -8.95 7.86 -6.22
CA PRO A 135 -10.03 8.74 -6.73
C PRO A 135 -10.76 8.19 -7.97
N GLY A 136 -10.91 6.88 -8.14
CA GLY A 136 -11.52 6.25 -9.29
C GLY A 136 -13.04 6.48 -9.40
N ILE A 137 -13.57 6.28 -10.62
CA ILE A 137 -15.00 6.32 -10.92
C ILE A 137 -15.48 4.88 -11.11
N GLY A 138 -16.33 4.41 -10.22
CA GLY A 138 -17.03 3.15 -10.26
C GLY A 138 -18.53 3.34 -10.13
N ARG A 139 -19.29 2.25 -10.25
CA ARG A 139 -20.73 2.20 -9.96
C ARG A 139 -20.95 1.19 -8.85
N ASP A 140 -21.56 0.04 -9.15
CA ASP A 140 -21.64 -1.09 -8.23
C ASP A 140 -20.28 -1.76 -8.06
N ALA A 141 -19.55 -2.00 -9.15
CA ALA A 141 -18.16 -2.37 -9.08
C ALA A 141 -17.30 -1.14 -8.68
N PRO A 142 -16.20 -1.33 -7.89
CA PRO A 142 -15.64 -2.64 -7.54
C PRO A 142 -16.12 -3.23 -6.21
N TYR A 143 -16.92 -2.54 -5.40
CA TYR A 143 -17.28 -3.00 -4.05
C TYR A 143 -18.73 -2.67 -3.64
N GLY A 144 -19.68 -2.62 -4.57
CA GLY A 144 -21.07 -2.36 -4.27
C GLY A 144 -21.47 -0.88 -4.15
N GLY A 145 -20.53 0.04 -4.39
CA GLY A 145 -20.80 1.48 -4.38
C GLY A 145 -21.33 1.98 -3.02
N ASP A 146 -22.29 2.91 -3.05
CA ASP A 146 -22.84 3.52 -1.83
C ASP A 146 -23.70 2.54 -0.99
N ARG A 147 -24.23 1.46 -1.60
CA ARG A 147 -25.07 0.48 -0.90
C ARG A 147 -24.32 -0.37 0.14
N THR A 148 -23.00 -0.45 0.00
CA THR A 148 -22.12 -1.23 0.89
C THR A 148 -21.23 -0.34 1.75
N ARG A 149 -21.43 0.98 1.72
CA ARG A 149 -20.72 1.95 2.54
C ARG A 149 -21.40 2.09 3.90
N TYR A 150 -20.62 1.89 4.96
CA TYR A 150 -21.09 1.99 6.34
C TYR A 150 -20.33 3.09 7.10
N GLU A 151 -20.87 4.30 7.08
CA GLU A 151 -20.33 5.49 7.75
C GLU A 151 -21.39 6.26 8.54
N PRO A 152 -22.29 5.58 9.33
CA PRO A 152 -23.36 6.27 10.04
C PRO A 152 -22.85 7.25 11.09
N ALA A 153 -21.66 7.04 11.65
CA ALA A 153 -21.06 7.91 12.65
C ALA A 153 -20.17 9.02 12.04
N GLY A 154 -19.87 8.94 10.75
CA GLY A 154 -19.12 9.96 10.02
C GLY A 154 -17.76 9.52 9.50
N TYR A 155 -16.94 10.51 9.14
CA TYR A 155 -15.67 10.35 8.42
C TYR A 155 -14.53 11.15 9.06
N ARG A 156 -14.64 11.53 10.35
CA ARG A 156 -13.65 12.39 11.04
C ARG A 156 -12.35 11.66 11.33
N PHE A 157 -12.42 10.33 11.54
CA PHE A 157 -11.25 9.50 11.76
C PHE A 157 -10.25 9.58 10.61
N ALA A 158 -10.71 9.78 9.38
CA ALA A 158 -9.87 9.98 8.20
C ALA A 158 -8.92 11.20 8.27
N ASN A 159 -9.22 12.16 9.15
CA ASN A 159 -8.39 13.34 9.42
C ASN A 159 -7.91 13.35 10.87
N PHE A 160 -7.41 12.22 11.35
CA PHE A 160 -7.18 11.96 12.76
C PHE A 160 -6.36 13.04 13.45
N SER A 161 -5.15 13.34 12.96
CA SER A 161 -4.25 14.30 13.62
C SER A 161 -4.83 15.71 13.70
N HIS A 162 -5.46 16.20 12.62
CA HIS A 162 -6.09 17.53 12.63
C HIS A 162 -7.24 17.61 13.63
N VAL A 163 -8.14 16.61 13.61
CA VAL A 163 -9.33 16.59 14.48
C VAL A 163 -8.92 16.38 15.93
N ALA A 164 -8.07 15.40 16.22
CA ALA A 164 -7.62 15.10 17.57
C ALA A 164 -6.80 16.25 18.17
N SER A 165 -5.86 16.85 17.40
CA SER A 165 -5.06 17.97 17.87
C SER A 165 -5.91 19.17 18.24
N LYS A 166 -6.89 19.52 17.40
CA LYS A 166 -7.82 20.62 17.67
C LYS A 166 -8.72 20.33 18.87
N SER A 167 -9.32 19.16 18.93
CA SER A 167 -10.24 18.79 20.01
C SER A 167 -9.53 18.62 21.35
N SER A 168 -8.25 18.22 21.33
CA SER A 168 -7.46 18.04 22.57
C SER A 168 -7.26 19.31 23.38
N GLU A 169 -7.39 20.49 22.77
CA GLU A 169 -7.26 21.78 23.45
C GLU A 169 -8.38 21.99 24.50
N THR A 170 -9.53 21.37 24.28
CA THR A 170 -10.67 21.47 25.19
C THR A 170 -10.97 20.18 25.94
N LEU A 171 -10.74 19.02 25.33
CA LEU A 171 -11.12 17.72 25.88
C LEU A 171 -9.96 16.97 26.53
N GLY A 172 -8.71 17.39 26.28
CA GLY A 172 -7.52 16.60 26.55
C GLY A 172 -7.29 15.52 25.48
N VAL A 173 -6.03 15.07 25.36
CA VAL A 173 -5.57 14.20 24.27
C VAL A 173 -6.32 12.87 24.22
N GLU A 174 -6.41 12.18 25.36
CA GLU A 174 -7.02 10.84 25.39
C GLU A 174 -8.53 10.88 25.06
N THR A 175 -9.27 11.88 25.55
CA THR A 175 -10.67 12.03 25.22
C THR A 175 -10.88 12.35 23.74
N ALA A 176 -10.04 13.24 23.18
CA ALA A 176 -10.11 13.59 21.75
C ALA A 176 -9.85 12.38 20.84
N LYS A 177 -8.87 11.54 21.16
CA LYS A 177 -8.61 10.28 20.45
C LYS A 177 -9.78 9.30 20.57
N ASN A 178 -10.30 9.12 21.79
CA ASN A 178 -11.40 8.19 22.05
C ASN A 178 -12.70 8.55 21.31
N GLU A 179 -12.98 9.86 21.10
CA GLU A 179 -14.12 10.28 20.27
C GLU A 179 -13.99 9.84 18.81
N LEU A 180 -12.79 9.80 18.27
CA LEU A 180 -12.53 9.29 16.92
C LEU A 180 -12.57 7.76 16.85
N LEU A 181 -12.05 7.10 17.87
CA LEU A 181 -12.15 5.63 18.00
C LEU A 181 -13.58 5.15 18.17
N LYS A 182 -14.42 5.96 18.83
CA LYS A 182 -15.86 5.71 18.93
C LYS A 182 -16.53 5.75 17.55
N GLU A 183 -16.13 6.68 16.66
CA GLU A 183 -16.62 6.72 15.28
C GLU A 183 -16.30 5.42 14.52
N VAL A 184 -15.09 4.89 14.67
CA VAL A 184 -14.70 3.60 14.07
C VAL A 184 -15.61 2.47 14.55
N ARG A 185 -15.89 2.43 15.85
CA ARG A 185 -16.80 1.44 16.45
C ARG A 185 -18.20 1.53 15.87
N GLU A 186 -18.79 2.74 15.90
CA GLU A 186 -20.16 2.96 15.46
C GLU A 186 -20.35 2.72 13.96
N ASN A 187 -19.33 2.99 13.13
CA ASN A 187 -19.35 2.64 11.72
C ASN A 187 -19.32 1.12 11.51
N PHE A 188 -18.48 0.41 12.25
CA PHE A 188 -18.44 -1.05 12.19
C PHE A 188 -19.73 -1.69 12.76
N ASP A 189 -20.30 -1.12 13.84
CA ASP A 189 -21.59 -1.56 14.37
C ASP A 189 -22.70 -1.42 13.33
N GLY A 190 -22.72 -0.29 12.58
CA GLY A 190 -23.69 -0.09 11.50
C GLY A 190 -23.58 -1.16 10.39
N PHE A 191 -22.37 -1.66 10.10
CA PHE A 191 -22.19 -2.77 9.19
C PHE A 191 -22.70 -4.10 9.78
N ILE A 192 -22.38 -4.38 11.04
CA ILE A 192 -22.82 -5.61 11.71
C ILE A 192 -24.34 -5.65 11.88
N ASP A 193 -24.96 -4.52 12.25
CA ASP A 193 -26.41 -4.41 12.43
C ASP A 193 -27.19 -4.59 11.12
N ALA A 194 -26.58 -4.30 9.98
CA ALA A 194 -27.17 -4.52 8.64
C ALA A 194 -26.97 -5.96 8.12
N ARG A 195 -26.14 -6.76 8.80
CA ARG A 195 -25.84 -8.14 8.42
C ARG A 195 -27.08 -9.03 8.52
N PRO A 196 -27.48 -9.74 7.45
CA PRO A 196 -28.52 -10.77 7.56
C PRO A 196 -28.12 -11.86 8.58
N ASP A 197 -29.13 -12.39 9.31
CA ASP A 197 -28.90 -13.41 10.34
C ASP A 197 -28.03 -14.58 9.85
N ASN A 198 -26.95 -14.83 10.58
CA ASN A 198 -25.99 -15.92 10.33
C ASN A 198 -25.25 -15.90 8.99
N SER A 199 -25.34 -14.82 8.19
CA SER A 199 -24.53 -14.70 6.97
C SER A 199 -23.05 -14.53 7.32
N PRO A 200 -22.10 -15.16 6.62
CA PRO A 200 -20.70 -14.75 6.71
C PRO A 200 -20.55 -13.34 6.17
N PHE A 201 -19.55 -12.62 6.63
CA PHE A 201 -19.30 -11.26 6.13
C PHE A 201 -17.88 -11.05 5.62
N CYS A 202 -17.73 -10.09 4.68
CA CYS A 202 -16.47 -9.55 4.24
C CYS A 202 -16.49 -8.03 4.44
N TYR A 203 -15.68 -7.54 5.38
CA TYR A 203 -15.61 -6.14 5.74
C TYR A 203 -14.25 -5.56 5.39
N TRP A 204 -14.27 -4.46 4.61
CA TRP A 204 -13.10 -3.68 4.27
C TRP A 204 -13.04 -2.42 5.13
N TRP A 205 -12.06 -2.33 6.00
CA TRP A 205 -11.77 -1.12 6.75
C TRP A 205 -10.58 -0.42 6.12
N GLY A 206 -10.83 0.73 5.45
CA GLY A 206 -9.85 1.47 4.67
C GLY A 206 -9.53 2.85 5.24
N PRO A 207 -8.89 2.94 6.43
CA PRO A 207 -8.57 4.23 7.05
C PRO A 207 -7.57 5.01 6.19
N THR A 208 -7.68 6.35 6.24
CA THR A 208 -6.86 7.27 5.44
C THR A 208 -6.06 8.24 6.30
N THR A 209 -5.83 7.93 7.56
CA THR A 209 -5.10 8.80 8.48
C THR A 209 -3.66 9.02 8.02
N THR A 210 -3.02 7.99 7.52
CA THR A 210 -1.67 7.97 6.97
C THR A 210 -1.50 8.70 5.64
N HIS A 211 -2.60 9.04 4.96
CA HIS A 211 -2.59 9.92 3.78
C HIS A 211 -2.42 11.40 4.20
N ARG A 212 -1.67 12.17 3.42
CA ARG A 212 -1.50 13.62 3.69
C ARG A 212 -2.83 14.38 3.54
N SER A 213 -2.98 15.50 4.28
CA SER A 213 -2.02 16.19 5.16
C SER A 213 -2.17 15.73 6.61
N TRP A 214 -1.10 15.93 7.41
CA TRP A 214 -1.10 15.70 8.85
C TRP A 214 -0.93 17.02 9.59
N GLU A 215 -1.38 17.08 10.85
CA GLU A 215 -1.15 18.23 11.72
C GLU A 215 0.30 18.23 12.21
N LYS A 216 1.02 19.33 11.98
CA LYS A 216 2.43 19.46 12.38
C LYS A 216 2.59 19.29 13.91
N GLY A 217 3.53 18.44 14.31
CA GLY A 217 3.83 18.13 15.71
C GLY A 217 2.83 17.16 16.36
N SER A 218 1.91 16.57 15.56
CA SER A 218 0.88 15.65 16.05
C SER A 218 1.47 14.36 16.61
N GLY A 219 2.53 13.84 16.03
CA GLY A 219 3.22 12.65 16.53
C GLY A 219 3.65 12.80 17.98
N LYS A 220 4.26 13.95 18.30
CA LYS A 220 4.64 14.29 19.68
C LYS A 220 3.44 14.59 20.56
N LYS A 221 2.53 15.44 20.07
CA LYS A 221 1.38 15.92 20.85
C LYS A 221 0.41 14.80 21.22
N LEU A 222 0.07 13.93 20.29
CA LEU A 222 -0.96 12.92 20.46
C LEU A 222 -0.42 11.56 20.94
N TRP A 223 0.84 11.24 20.62
CA TRP A 223 1.41 9.91 20.83
C TRP A 223 2.67 9.92 21.69
N GLY A 224 3.22 11.10 22.02
CA GLY A 224 4.47 11.23 22.77
C GLY A 224 5.71 10.77 22.01
N LEU A 225 5.62 10.65 20.68
CA LEU A 225 6.77 10.34 19.83
C LEU A 225 7.74 11.53 19.83
N ASP A 226 9.04 11.26 19.95
CA ASP A 226 10.06 12.29 19.96
C ASP A 226 10.84 12.28 18.65
N PRO A 227 10.70 13.34 17.80
CA PRO A 227 11.42 13.42 16.51
C PRO A 227 12.94 13.40 16.66
N ASP A 228 13.49 13.79 17.81
CA ASP A 228 14.92 13.74 18.05
C ASP A 228 15.47 12.30 18.14
N LEU A 229 14.62 11.32 18.46
CA LEU A 229 15.00 9.91 18.42
C LEU A 229 15.19 9.36 17.01
N LEU A 230 14.70 10.05 15.98
CA LEU A 230 14.93 9.71 14.58
C LEU A 230 16.33 10.13 14.08
N LYS A 231 17.05 10.96 14.83
CA LYS A 231 18.39 11.41 14.46
C LYS A 231 19.35 10.23 14.29
N GLY A 232 19.99 10.15 13.11
CA GLY A 232 20.88 9.05 12.74
C GLY A 232 20.17 7.74 12.40
N ARG A 233 18.84 7.75 12.25
CA ARG A 233 18.01 6.59 11.85
C ARG A 233 17.28 6.80 10.54
N MET A 234 17.34 8.01 9.99
CA MET A 234 16.70 8.33 8.71
C MET A 234 17.42 7.62 7.56
N PRO A 235 16.69 7.21 6.50
CA PRO A 235 17.32 6.71 5.27
C PRO A 235 18.37 7.67 4.72
N GLU A 236 19.48 7.17 4.17
CA GLU A 236 20.61 7.98 3.71
C GLU A 236 20.26 8.98 2.60
N PHE A 237 19.24 8.72 1.81
CA PHE A 237 18.75 9.64 0.78
C PHE A 237 17.92 10.81 1.32
N LEU A 238 17.63 10.84 2.62
CA LEU A 238 16.94 11.94 3.30
C LEU A 238 17.93 12.78 4.13
N PRO A 239 17.93 14.11 4.00
CA PRO A 239 18.66 14.95 4.94
C PRO A 239 18.16 14.76 6.36
N ASP A 240 19.09 14.49 7.28
CA ASP A 240 18.77 14.32 8.70
C ASP A 240 18.63 15.68 9.41
N VAL A 241 17.56 16.40 9.12
CA VAL A 241 17.22 17.72 9.68
C VAL A 241 15.93 17.68 10.49
N GLU A 242 15.74 18.64 11.37
CA GLU A 242 14.60 18.69 12.28
C GLU A 242 13.25 18.64 11.54
N GLU A 243 13.10 19.42 10.46
CA GLU A 243 11.85 19.50 9.69
C GLU A 243 11.44 18.17 9.08
N ILE A 244 12.41 17.42 8.57
CA ILE A 244 12.15 16.10 7.95
C ILE A 244 11.88 15.05 9.01
N ARG A 245 12.60 15.08 10.14
CA ARG A 245 12.32 14.20 11.27
C ARG A 245 10.96 14.46 11.90
N GLU A 246 10.55 15.73 12.03
CA GLU A 246 9.23 16.07 12.55
C GLU A 246 8.12 15.57 11.62
N ASP A 247 8.24 15.78 10.31
CA ASP A 247 7.29 15.28 9.31
C ASP A 247 7.18 13.75 9.33
N PHE A 248 8.31 13.06 9.45
CA PHE A 248 8.34 11.60 9.58
C PHE A 248 7.72 11.11 10.89
N ASN A 249 8.01 11.81 11.98
CA ASN A 249 7.45 11.52 13.31
C ASN A 249 5.93 11.67 13.35
N ASP A 250 5.38 12.66 12.64
CA ASP A 250 3.94 12.85 12.49
C ASP A 250 3.31 11.69 11.71
N TYR A 251 3.97 11.21 10.66
CA TYR A 251 3.55 10.01 9.95
C TYR A 251 3.51 8.76 10.84
N LEU A 252 4.51 8.53 11.68
CA LEU A 252 4.52 7.42 12.64
C LEU A 252 3.34 7.54 13.61
N GLY A 253 2.96 8.76 13.98
CA GLY A 253 1.76 9.03 14.78
C GLY A 253 0.47 8.61 14.07
N GLU A 254 0.35 8.84 12.76
CA GLU A 254 -0.80 8.39 11.97
C GLU A 254 -0.85 6.87 11.81
N CYS A 255 0.30 6.21 11.69
CA CYS A 255 0.37 4.74 11.73
C CYS A 255 -0.17 4.19 13.07
N GLN A 256 0.15 4.85 14.20
CA GLN A 256 -0.41 4.47 15.50
C GLN A 256 -1.92 4.74 15.60
N ALA A 257 -2.45 5.74 14.88
CA ALA A 257 -3.89 5.96 14.78
C ALA A 257 -4.60 4.82 14.03
N VAL A 258 -4.02 4.33 12.92
CA VAL A 258 -4.50 3.14 12.23
C VAL A 258 -4.51 1.95 13.18
N ASP A 259 -3.42 1.70 13.89
CA ASP A 259 -3.34 0.58 14.85
C ASP A 259 -4.39 0.68 15.96
N ALA A 260 -4.62 1.87 16.50
CA ALA A 260 -5.64 2.09 17.52
C ALA A 260 -7.06 1.79 16.99
N GLY A 261 -7.36 2.20 15.75
CA GLY A 261 -8.63 1.87 15.08
C GLY A 261 -8.80 0.38 14.82
N LEU A 262 -7.74 -0.33 14.42
CA LEU A 262 -7.72 -1.79 14.30
C LEU A 262 -8.10 -2.46 15.63
N GLY A 263 -7.55 -1.99 16.74
CA GLY A 263 -7.87 -2.47 18.08
C GLY A 263 -9.37 -2.38 18.41
N VAL A 264 -10.04 -1.31 17.99
CA VAL A 264 -11.49 -1.15 18.16
C VAL A 264 -12.26 -2.24 17.43
N ILE A 265 -11.88 -2.57 16.20
CA ILE A 265 -12.53 -3.61 15.40
C ILE A 265 -12.30 -4.99 16.02
N ILE A 266 -11.08 -5.31 16.46
CA ILE A 266 -10.73 -6.56 17.13
C ILE A 266 -11.56 -6.76 18.42
N GLU A 267 -11.62 -5.74 19.28
CA GLU A 267 -12.40 -5.79 20.52
C GLU A 267 -13.91 -5.92 20.23
N ARG A 268 -14.39 -5.31 19.13
CA ARG A 268 -15.79 -5.45 18.75
C ARG A 268 -16.11 -6.86 18.25
N LEU A 269 -15.26 -7.46 17.41
CA LEU A 269 -15.39 -8.87 17.00
C LEU A 269 -15.42 -9.82 18.19
N LYS A 270 -14.57 -9.58 19.18
CA LYS A 270 -14.56 -10.35 20.44
C LYS A 270 -15.86 -10.18 21.22
N ALA A 271 -16.36 -8.94 21.35
CA ALA A 271 -17.59 -8.66 22.08
C ALA A 271 -18.84 -9.28 21.48
N ILE A 272 -18.89 -9.47 20.15
CA ILE A 272 -20.01 -10.12 19.46
C ILE A 272 -19.80 -11.63 19.26
N GLY A 273 -18.68 -12.19 19.75
CA GLY A 273 -18.38 -13.63 19.67
C GLY A 273 -17.93 -14.12 18.28
N GLU A 274 -17.55 -13.23 17.38
CA GLU A 274 -17.16 -13.60 16.00
C GLU A 274 -15.63 -13.66 15.78
N LEU A 275 -14.81 -13.29 16.78
CA LEU A 275 -13.36 -13.17 16.64
C LEU A 275 -12.69 -14.50 16.22
N ASP A 276 -13.19 -15.62 16.73
CA ASP A 276 -12.59 -16.93 16.45
C ASP A 276 -13.07 -17.53 15.11
N ASN A 277 -14.16 -17.01 14.55
CA ASN A 277 -14.63 -17.34 13.20
C ASN A 277 -14.25 -16.26 12.16
N THR A 278 -13.23 -15.46 12.41
CA THR A 278 -12.83 -14.35 11.53
C THR A 278 -11.35 -14.47 11.14
N ILE A 279 -11.08 -14.48 9.83
CA ILE A 279 -9.75 -14.16 9.31
C ILE A 279 -9.56 -12.64 9.32
N ILE A 280 -8.48 -12.18 9.93
CA ILE A 280 -8.09 -10.77 9.96
C ILE A 280 -6.80 -10.62 9.16
N VAL A 281 -6.84 -9.79 8.11
CA VAL A 281 -5.68 -9.41 7.30
C VAL A 281 -5.46 -7.92 7.46
N VAL A 282 -4.24 -7.52 7.77
CA VAL A 282 -3.87 -6.11 8.01
C VAL A 282 -2.71 -5.72 7.11
N SER A 283 -2.87 -4.67 6.32
CA SER A 283 -1.81 -4.13 5.45
C SER A 283 -2.07 -2.67 5.06
N GLY A 284 -1.16 -2.09 4.27
CA GLY A 284 -1.33 -0.81 3.59
C GLY A 284 -1.25 -0.95 2.07
N ASP A 285 -1.71 0.08 1.34
CA ASP A 285 -1.75 0.04 -0.13
C ASP A 285 -0.45 0.49 -0.81
N HIS A 286 0.41 1.19 -0.13
CA HIS A 286 1.81 1.51 -0.49
C HIS A 286 2.50 2.31 0.62
N GLY A 287 3.75 2.72 0.36
CA GLY A 287 4.56 3.44 1.34
C GLY A 287 4.20 4.91 1.51
N ILE A 288 4.96 5.56 2.37
CA ILE A 288 4.78 6.91 2.88
C ILE A 288 4.64 7.97 1.77
N PRO A 289 3.65 8.91 1.85
CA PRO A 289 3.44 9.96 0.86
C PRO A 289 4.28 11.21 1.14
N GLY A 290 4.68 11.94 0.09
CA GLY A 290 5.39 13.22 0.20
C GLY A 290 6.85 13.13 0.61
N PHE A 291 7.43 11.92 0.61
CA PHE A 291 8.86 11.69 0.84
C PHE A 291 9.55 11.24 -0.45
N PRO A 292 10.81 11.67 -0.66
CA PRO A 292 11.62 11.19 -1.77
C PRO A 292 11.69 9.66 -1.83
N ARG A 293 11.71 9.10 -3.04
CA ARG A 293 11.87 7.67 -3.31
C ARG A 293 10.77 6.73 -2.71
N ALA A 294 9.75 7.32 -2.06
CA ALA A 294 8.64 6.62 -1.44
C ALA A 294 7.45 6.41 -2.42
N LYS A 295 6.22 6.75 -2.06
CA LYS A 295 5.03 6.67 -2.92
C LYS A 295 5.33 7.14 -4.35
N CYS A 296 4.79 6.48 -5.36
CA CYS A 296 5.06 6.67 -6.79
C CYS A 296 6.47 6.25 -7.25
N ASN A 297 7.28 5.61 -6.40
CA ASN A 297 8.59 5.09 -6.75
C ASN A 297 8.70 3.60 -6.40
N LEU A 298 9.62 2.88 -7.07
CA LEU A 298 9.74 1.43 -6.95
C LEU A 298 10.81 0.95 -5.94
N TYR A 299 11.25 1.82 -5.04
CA TYR A 299 12.14 1.46 -3.93
C TYR A 299 11.32 0.92 -2.75
N ASN A 300 11.94 0.16 -1.84
CA ASN A 300 11.23 -0.50 -0.73
C ASN A 300 10.35 0.46 0.07
N ILE A 301 10.83 1.65 0.39
CA ILE A 301 10.05 2.64 1.15
C ILE A 301 8.72 3.03 0.46
N GLY A 302 8.62 2.84 -0.86
CA GLY A 302 7.41 3.06 -1.65
C GLY A 302 6.57 1.80 -1.87
N THR A 303 7.21 0.64 -1.94
CA THR A 303 6.56 -0.61 -2.38
C THR A 303 6.36 -1.63 -1.28
N GLU A 304 7.14 -1.59 -0.21
CA GLU A 304 7.07 -2.54 0.90
C GLU A 304 6.06 -2.09 1.94
N VAL A 305 5.19 -3.00 2.35
CA VAL A 305 4.09 -2.73 3.28
C VAL A 305 4.09 -3.72 4.44
N ALA A 306 3.53 -3.30 5.57
CA ALA A 306 3.25 -4.22 6.65
C ALA A 306 2.17 -5.23 6.22
N LEU A 307 2.34 -6.52 6.57
CA LEU A 307 1.33 -7.55 6.33
C LEU A 307 1.34 -8.56 7.48
N ALA A 308 0.20 -8.69 8.13
CA ALA A 308 -0.05 -9.72 9.13
C ALA A 308 -1.41 -10.40 8.88
N VAL A 309 -1.49 -11.71 9.12
CA VAL A 309 -2.70 -12.51 8.92
C VAL A 309 -2.95 -13.36 10.16
N ARG A 310 -4.13 -13.20 10.78
CA ARG A 310 -4.62 -14.06 11.86
C ARG A 310 -5.82 -14.88 11.38
N TRP A 311 -5.76 -16.18 11.51
CA TRP A 311 -6.89 -17.07 11.24
C TRP A 311 -6.89 -18.26 12.22
N PRO A 312 -7.67 -18.17 13.30
CA PRO A 312 -7.68 -19.17 14.37
C PRO A 312 -8.02 -20.58 13.87
N GLY A 313 -7.28 -21.57 14.36
CA GLY A 313 -7.47 -22.96 13.97
C GLY A 313 -6.88 -23.34 12.61
N HIS A 314 -6.45 -22.37 11.80
CA HIS A 314 -5.87 -22.57 10.46
C HIS A 314 -4.44 -22.06 10.34
N VAL A 315 -4.14 -20.90 10.86
CA VAL A 315 -2.79 -20.32 10.88
C VAL A 315 -2.20 -20.47 12.28
N SER A 316 -1.06 -21.15 12.37
CA SER A 316 -0.34 -21.31 13.64
C SER A 316 0.19 -19.95 14.12
N PRO A 317 0.02 -19.63 15.43
CA PRO A 317 0.51 -18.38 16.00
C PRO A 317 2.04 -18.21 15.93
N GLY A 318 2.50 -16.96 15.84
CA GLY A 318 3.91 -16.58 15.92
C GLY A 318 4.75 -16.99 14.71
N ARG A 319 4.15 -17.16 13.55
CA ARG A 319 4.87 -17.54 12.32
C ARG A 319 5.46 -16.30 11.64
N GLU A 320 6.66 -16.46 11.10
CA GLU A 320 7.34 -15.49 10.23
C GLU A 320 7.54 -16.10 8.84
N ILE A 321 6.98 -15.47 7.81
CA ILE A 321 7.01 -15.94 6.42
C ILE A 321 7.89 -14.98 5.63
N SER A 322 8.94 -15.53 4.98
CA SER A 322 9.91 -14.74 4.22
C SER A 322 9.75 -14.87 2.70
N ASP A 323 8.74 -15.56 2.24
CA ASP A 323 8.35 -15.60 0.83
C ASP A 323 8.02 -14.19 0.34
N PHE A 324 8.40 -13.87 -0.89
CA PHE A 324 7.98 -12.64 -1.54
C PHE A 324 6.51 -12.75 -1.95
N VAL A 325 5.69 -11.85 -1.44
CA VAL A 325 4.26 -11.81 -1.74
C VAL A 325 3.85 -10.44 -2.26
N ASN A 326 2.92 -10.45 -3.20
CA ASN A 326 2.28 -9.23 -3.67
C ASN A 326 0.95 -9.07 -2.96
N ILE A 327 0.61 -7.85 -2.51
CA ILE A 327 -0.63 -7.64 -1.74
C ILE A 327 -1.90 -7.96 -2.57
N MET A 328 -1.83 -8.01 -3.90
CA MET A 328 -2.94 -8.49 -4.72
C MET A 328 -3.27 -9.98 -4.50
N ASP A 329 -2.36 -10.74 -3.90
CA ASP A 329 -2.52 -12.15 -3.56
C ASP A 329 -3.63 -12.38 -2.51
N VAL A 330 -4.08 -11.33 -1.81
CA VAL A 330 -5.23 -11.41 -0.89
C VAL A 330 -6.55 -11.71 -1.61
N ALA A 331 -6.71 -11.29 -2.87
CA ALA A 331 -7.95 -11.53 -3.62
C ALA A 331 -8.26 -13.03 -3.81
N PRO A 332 -7.37 -13.84 -4.44
CA PRO A 332 -7.58 -15.29 -4.52
C PRO A 332 -7.59 -15.95 -3.14
N THR A 333 -6.85 -15.41 -2.16
CA THR A 333 -6.83 -15.95 -0.80
C THR A 333 -8.21 -15.85 -0.15
N PHE A 334 -8.90 -14.71 -0.25
CA PHE A 334 -10.24 -14.54 0.32
C PHE A 334 -11.29 -15.42 -0.36
N LEU A 335 -11.17 -15.62 -1.67
CA LEU A 335 -12.04 -16.56 -2.39
C LEU A 335 -11.78 -18.02 -1.95
N ASP A 336 -10.52 -18.41 -1.79
CA ASP A 336 -10.17 -19.73 -1.26
C ASP A 336 -10.70 -19.93 0.17
N VAL A 337 -10.53 -18.94 1.06
CA VAL A 337 -11.08 -18.95 2.44
C VAL A 337 -12.59 -19.17 2.42
N ALA A 338 -13.29 -18.59 1.44
CA ALA A 338 -14.73 -18.73 1.29
C ALA A 338 -15.17 -20.02 0.56
N GLY A 339 -14.22 -20.79 0.01
CA GLY A 339 -14.51 -21.95 -0.84
C GLY A 339 -15.12 -21.59 -2.19
N VAL A 340 -14.79 -20.43 -2.74
CA VAL A 340 -15.32 -19.88 -3.99
C VAL A 340 -14.27 -20.00 -5.10
N GLU A 341 -14.68 -20.34 -6.31
CA GLU A 341 -13.79 -20.44 -7.47
C GLU A 341 -13.25 -19.05 -7.88
N HIS A 342 -12.02 -19.02 -8.35
CA HIS A 342 -11.40 -17.80 -8.84
C HIS A 342 -11.98 -17.40 -10.19
N PRO A 343 -12.33 -16.13 -10.42
CA PRO A 343 -12.72 -15.64 -11.72
C PRO A 343 -11.62 -15.82 -12.77
N GLU A 344 -12.02 -16.02 -14.02
CA GLU A 344 -11.10 -16.07 -15.14
C GLU A 344 -10.28 -14.77 -15.26
N GLY A 345 -9.00 -14.90 -15.58
CA GLY A 345 -8.06 -13.78 -15.70
C GLY A 345 -7.49 -13.24 -14.38
N MET A 346 -7.80 -13.86 -13.23
CA MET A 346 -7.11 -13.59 -11.97
C MET A 346 -5.70 -14.20 -12.04
N THR A 347 -4.66 -13.36 -11.91
CA THR A 347 -3.25 -13.76 -12.09
C THR A 347 -2.46 -13.82 -10.78
N ALA A 348 -3.03 -13.27 -9.70
CA ALA A 348 -2.46 -13.32 -8.36
C ALA A 348 -2.39 -14.76 -7.81
N LYS A 349 -1.44 -15.03 -6.95
CA LYS A 349 -1.20 -16.34 -6.34
C LYS A 349 -1.74 -16.34 -4.90
N SER A 350 -2.69 -17.24 -4.60
CA SER A 350 -3.23 -17.35 -3.23
C SER A 350 -2.14 -17.54 -2.16
N LEU A 351 -2.31 -16.91 -1.02
CA LEU A 351 -1.44 -17.07 0.16
C LEU A 351 -1.78 -18.35 0.95
N MET A 352 -2.85 -19.04 0.61
CA MET A 352 -3.31 -20.24 1.36
C MET A 352 -2.22 -21.30 1.57
N PRO A 353 -1.37 -21.65 0.57
CA PRO A 353 -0.30 -22.60 0.79
C PRO A 353 0.69 -22.15 1.88
N LEU A 354 0.98 -20.85 1.96
CA LEU A 354 1.85 -20.27 2.99
C LEU A 354 1.17 -20.26 4.35
N LEU A 355 -0.11 -19.88 4.39
CA LEU A 355 -0.88 -19.75 5.61
C LEU A 355 -1.13 -21.10 6.30
N LEU A 356 -1.44 -22.16 5.53
CA LEU A 356 -1.70 -23.49 6.03
C LEU A 356 -0.43 -24.32 6.35
N SER A 357 0.73 -23.86 5.94
CA SER A 357 2.01 -24.44 6.37
C SER A 357 2.24 -24.19 7.86
N ASN A 358 3.04 -25.05 8.52
CA ASN A 358 3.54 -24.81 9.88
C ASN A 358 5.02 -24.38 9.88
N GLU A 359 5.60 -24.15 8.70
CA GLU A 359 7.00 -23.76 8.56
C GLU A 359 7.17 -22.24 8.69
N ASN A 360 8.35 -21.80 9.11
CA ASN A 360 8.81 -20.42 9.08
C ASN A 360 9.82 -20.21 7.94
N GLY A 361 10.08 -18.95 7.62
CA GLY A 361 11.02 -18.58 6.56
C GLY A 361 10.41 -18.72 5.18
N GLN A 362 11.21 -19.09 4.18
CA GLN A 362 10.75 -19.33 2.82
C GLN A 362 10.13 -20.72 2.70
N ILE A 363 8.89 -20.78 2.26
CA ILE A 363 8.05 -21.96 2.19
C ILE A 363 7.90 -22.43 0.74
N ASP A 364 7.66 -21.49 -0.19
CA ASP A 364 7.48 -21.73 -1.62
C ASP A 364 8.68 -21.16 -2.38
N ASP A 365 9.51 -22.04 -2.95
CA ASP A 365 10.73 -21.65 -3.69
C ASP A 365 10.43 -20.77 -4.92
N ASP A 366 9.19 -20.82 -5.48
CA ASP A 366 8.75 -19.99 -6.60
C ASP A 366 8.37 -18.55 -6.17
N ARG A 367 8.36 -18.26 -4.88
CA ARG A 367 8.15 -16.94 -4.30
C ARG A 367 9.45 -16.28 -3.85
N ASP A 368 10.46 -16.32 -4.71
CA ASP A 368 11.81 -15.76 -4.49
C ASP A 368 11.92 -14.28 -4.91
N SER A 369 10.87 -13.73 -5.48
CA SER A 369 10.85 -12.37 -6.03
C SER A 369 9.43 -11.84 -6.20
N VAL A 370 9.32 -10.51 -6.35
CA VAL A 370 8.06 -9.81 -6.62
C VAL A 370 8.24 -8.75 -7.69
N ILE A 371 7.19 -8.53 -8.49
CA ILE A 371 7.14 -7.49 -9.53
C ILE A 371 6.27 -6.34 -9.05
N THR A 372 6.79 -5.13 -9.22
CA THR A 372 6.10 -3.87 -8.97
C THR A 372 6.24 -2.95 -10.18
N GLY A 373 5.31 -2.05 -10.39
CA GLY A 373 5.40 -1.08 -11.48
C GLY A 373 4.52 0.14 -11.27
N ILE A 374 4.60 1.10 -12.18
CA ILE A 374 3.72 2.25 -12.22
C ILE A 374 3.56 2.75 -13.65
N GLU A 375 2.42 3.35 -13.99
CA GLU A 375 2.17 4.05 -15.25
C GLU A 375 2.07 5.56 -15.02
N ARG A 376 0.96 6.04 -14.50
CA ARG A 376 0.69 7.46 -14.29
C ARG A 376 -0.04 7.68 -12.98
N HIS A 377 0.48 8.62 -12.18
CA HIS A 377 -0.19 9.06 -10.97
C HIS A 377 -1.04 10.30 -11.25
N CYS A 378 -0.42 11.48 -11.38
CA CYS A 378 -1.12 12.73 -11.68
C CYS A 378 -1.05 13.08 -13.17
N PRO A 379 -2.16 13.51 -13.80
CA PRO A 379 -2.16 13.89 -15.21
C PRO A 379 -1.32 15.15 -15.50
N ASN A 380 -1.25 16.10 -14.56
CA ASN A 380 -0.48 17.33 -14.71
C ASN A 380 0.98 17.22 -14.28
N ALA A 381 1.43 16.04 -13.89
CA ALA A 381 2.82 15.83 -13.50
C ALA A 381 3.80 15.99 -14.68
N ARG A 382 3.33 15.73 -15.91
CA ARG A 382 4.13 15.88 -17.16
C ARG A 382 3.28 16.47 -18.26
N ASP A 383 3.96 17.11 -19.21
CA ASP A 383 3.31 17.63 -20.40
C ASP A 383 2.51 16.54 -21.14
N HIS A 384 1.41 16.92 -21.78
CA HIS A 384 0.50 16.00 -22.49
C HIS A 384 -0.04 14.84 -21.65
N GLN A 385 -0.05 14.90 -20.33
CA GLN A 385 -0.46 13.83 -19.41
C GLN A 385 0.35 12.54 -19.59
N LEU A 386 1.61 12.66 -20.03
CA LEU A 386 2.47 11.52 -20.31
C LEU A 386 2.73 10.70 -19.04
N PRO A 387 2.68 9.36 -19.12
CA PRO A 387 3.05 8.49 -18.01
C PRO A 387 4.58 8.48 -17.80
N TYR A 388 5.00 7.96 -16.65
CA TYR A 388 6.38 7.51 -16.43
C TYR A 388 6.36 6.01 -16.17
N PRO A 389 6.27 5.20 -17.24
CA PRO A 389 6.15 3.75 -17.09
C PRO A 389 7.46 3.15 -16.60
N THR A 390 7.37 2.40 -15.52
CA THR A 390 8.50 1.69 -14.93
C THR A 390 8.06 0.36 -14.34
N ARG A 391 8.95 -0.65 -14.36
CA ARG A 391 8.75 -1.97 -13.78
C ARG A 391 9.98 -2.36 -12.98
N SER A 392 9.78 -3.10 -11.92
CA SER A 392 10.88 -3.63 -11.11
C SER A 392 10.69 -5.10 -10.79
N LEU A 393 11.82 -5.77 -10.59
CA LEU A 393 11.94 -7.07 -9.98
C LEU A 393 12.72 -6.92 -8.67
N ARG A 394 12.10 -7.28 -7.54
CA ARG A 394 12.69 -7.30 -6.22
C ARG A 394 12.96 -8.74 -5.80
N THR A 395 14.21 -9.08 -5.57
CA THR A 395 14.67 -10.35 -5.00
C THR A 395 15.24 -10.10 -3.60
N LYS A 396 15.65 -11.14 -2.89
CA LYS A 396 16.27 -10.99 -1.56
C LYS A 396 17.45 -10.01 -1.56
N ASP A 397 18.32 -10.11 -2.56
CA ASP A 397 19.61 -9.41 -2.58
C ASP A 397 19.65 -8.21 -3.52
N PHE A 398 18.70 -8.10 -4.46
CA PHE A 398 18.74 -7.09 -5.51
C PHE A 398 17.40 -6.44 -5.77
N LEU A 399 17.45 -5.16 -6.15
CA LEU A 399 16.35 -4.45 -6.81
C LEU A 399 16.80 -4.06 -8.22
N TYR A 400 16.09 -4.57 -9.23
CA TYR A 400 16.28 -4.20 -10.63
C TYR A 400 15.08 -3.42 -11.15
N ILE A 401 15.31 -2.27 -11.81
CA ILE A 401 14.26 -1.39 -12.33
C ILE A 401 14.53 -1.07 -13.80
N ILE A 402 13.47 -1.14 -14.63
CA ILE A 402 13.47 -0.63 -16.02
C ILE A 402 12.60 0.61 -16.08
N ASN A 403 13.19 1.74 -16.48
CA ASN A 403 12.52 2.99 -16.82
C ASN A 403 12.30 3.03 -18.33
N PHE A 404 11.07 2.82 -18.81
CA PHE A 404 10.80 2.73 -20.25
C PHE A 404 10.94 4.08 -20.97
N GLU A 405 10.80 5.18 -20.22
CA GLU A 405 10.86 6.57 -20.73
C GLU A 405 11.83 7.42 -19.90
N PRO A 406 13.13 7.13 -19.91
CA PRO A 406 14.13 7.76 -19.03
C PRO A 406 14.30 9.27 -19.24
N ASP A 407 13.92 9.78 -20.42
CA ASP A 407 13.97 11.21 -20.72
C ASP A 407 12.88 12.04 -20.03
N ARG A 408 11.87 11.38 -19.45
CA ARG A 408 10.81 12.02 -18.68
C ARG A 408 11.21 12.18 -17.21
N TRP A 409 10.53 13.10 -16.53
CA TRP A 409 10.70 13.31 -15.08
C TRP A 409 9.98 12.21 -14.29
N PRO A 410 10.66 11.49 -13.39
CA PRO A 410 10.10 10.30 -12.75
C PRO A 410 8.92 10.60 -11.81
N ILE A 411 8.98 11.72 -11.09
CA ILE A 411 7.95 12.12 -10.13
C ILE A 411 7.23 13.42 -10.52
N GLY A 412 7.23 13.73 -11.83
CA GLY A 412 6.68 14.96 -12.39
C GLY A 412 7.75 16.01 -12.70
N ALA A 413 7.42 16.93 -13.56
CA ALA A 413 8.31 17.99 -14.02
C ALA A 413 8.52 19.08 -12.95
N PRO A 414 9.68 19.78 -12.97
CA PRO A 414 10.00 20.85 -12.01
C PRO A 414 9.32 22.19 -12.36
N VAL A 415 8.02 22.18 -12.63
CA VAL A 415 7.27 23.35 -13.08
C VAL A 415 7.35 24.49 -12.07
N GLY A 416 7.68 25.69 -12.54
CA GLY A 416 7.87 26.88 -11.70
C GLY A 416 9.23 26.96 -10.99
N LEU A 417 10.11 25.95 -11.16
CA LEU A 417 11.47 25.97 -10.61
C LEU A 417 12.49 26.33 -11.68
N ASP A 418 13.42 27.23 -11.35
CA ASP A 418 14.54 27.62 -12.20
C ASP A 418 14.13 28.00 -13.63
N GLY A 419 12.92 28.56 -13.82
CA GLY A 419 12.37 28.99 -15.10
C GLY A 419 11.81 27.86 -15.97
N TYR A 420 11.64 26.63 -15.40
CA TYR A 420 10.99 25.55 -16.13
C TYR A 420 9.48 25.77 -16.17
N GLU A 421 8.94 25.81 -17.36
CA GLU A 421 7.50 25.86 -17.63
C GLU A 421 7.14 24.78 -18.64
N PHE A 422 5.90 24.30 -18.60
CA PHE A 422 5.42 23.47 -19.69
C PHE A 422 5.34 24.27 -20.98
N PRO A 423 5.65 23.65 -22.12
CA PRO A 423 5.34 24.27 -23.41
C PRO A 423 3.85 24.64 -23.44
N ASP A 424 3.54 25.84 -23.96
CA ASP A 424 2.14 26.27 -24.17
C ASP A 424 1.55 25.47 -25.35
N THR A 425 1.15 24.24 -25.08
CA THR A 425 0.60 23.33 -26.07
C THR A 425 -0.91 23.14 -25.86
N GLU A 426 -1.63 22.91 -26.95
CA GLU A 426 -3.08 22.67 -26.90
C GLU A 426 -3.42 21.45 -26.03
N GLY A 427 -2.60 20.39 -26.06
CA GLY A 427 -2.76 19.21 -25.22
C GLY A 427 -2.68 19.50 -23.74
N HIS A 428 -1.76 20.38 -23.32
CA HIS A 428 -1.63 20.82 -21.93
C HIS A 428 -2.84 21.67 -21.50
N ARG A 429 -3.30 22.59 -22.36
CA ARG A 429 -4.51 23.40 -22.11
C ARG A 429 -5.75 22.54 -21.93
N ILE A 430 -5.96 21.52 -22.78
CA ILE A 430 -7.08 20.59 -22.67
C ILE A 430 -7.00 19.80 -21.36
N ALA A 431 -5.82 19.38 -20.93
CA ALA A 431 -5.60 18.70 -19.66
C ALA A 431 -5.97 19.57 -18.46
N GLN A 432 -5.56 20.87 -18.48
CA GLN A 432 -5.93 21.84 -17.46
C GLN A 432 -7.44 22.08 -17.41
N GLU A 433 -8.08 22.32 -18.56
CA GLU A 433 -9.53 22.50 -18.66
C GLU A 433 -10.30 21.26 -18.20
N GLY A 434 -9.81 20.07 -18.50
CA GLY A 434 -10.39 18.81 -18.04
C GLY A 434 -10.35 18.66 -16.52
N ASN A 435 -9.24 19.09 -15.88
CA ASN A 435 -9.10 19.08 -14.42
C ASN A 435 -9.91 20.19 -13.76
N GLU A 436 -9.99 21.38 -14.36
CA GLU A 436 -10.86 22.46 -13.85
C GLU A 436 -12.34 22.04 -13.81
N ARG A 437 -12.82 21.27 -14.78
CA ARG A 437 -14.19 20.72 -14.77
C ARG A 437 -14.40 19.68 -13.69
N LYS A 438 -13.38 18.85 -13.37
CA LYS A 438 -13.45 17.87 -12.28
C LYS A 438 -13.34 18.53 -10.90
N THR A 439 -12.49 19.55 -10.75
CA THR A 439 -12.33 20.31 -9.51
C THR A 439 -13.51 21.22 -9.22
N ALA A 440 -14.25 21.69 -10.23
CA ALA A 440 -15.50 22.44 -10.04
C ALA A 440 -16.59 21.62 -9.33
N LEU A 441 -16.56 20.29 -9.43
CA LEU A 441 -17.43 19.40 -8.66
C LEU A 441 -16.91 19.11 -7.24
N TYR A 442 -15.62 19.37 -6.96
CA TYR A 442 -14.99 19.01 -5.69
C TYR A 442 -14.48 20.17 -4.82
N ARG A 443 -13.99 21.30 -5.39
CA ARG A 443 -13.65 22.57 -4.67
C ARG A 443 -13.33 23.72 -5.63
N PRO A 444 -13.60 25.00 -5.25
CA PRO A 444 -13.39 26.18 -6.12
C PRO A 444 -11.96 26.74 -6.09
N HIS A 445 -10.93 25.95 -5.85
CA HIS A 445 -9.54 26.39 -5.93
C HIS A 445 -8.91 25.84 -7.21
N LYS A 446 -8.46 26.73 -8.09
CA LYS A 446 -7.62 26.36 -9.23
C LYS A 446 -6.40 25.60 -8.70
N PRO A 447 -6.17 24.33 -9.10
CA PRO A 447 -4.92 23.67 -8.77
C PRO A 447 -3.80 24.48 -9.44
N GLN A 448 -2.95 25.13 -8.64
CA GLN A 448 -1.70 25.65 -9.16
C GLN A 448 -0.86 24.45 -9.55
N ILE A 449 -0.44 24.37 -10.82
CA ILE A 449 0.54 23.38 -11.23
C ILE A 449 1.83 23.71 -10.50
N LYS A 450 2.26 22.79 -9.65
CA LYS A 450 3.48 22.89 -8.88
C LYS A 450 4.52 21.90 -9.41
N TYR A 451 5.75 22.06 -8.98
CA TYR A 451 6.83 21.11 -9.22
C TYR A 451 6.51 19.71 -8.69
N TYR A 452 6.95 18.70 -9.40
CA TYR A 452 6.97 17.29 -8.96
C TYR A 452 5.63 16.76 -8.44
N GLN A 453 4.59 16.83 -9.27
CA GLN A 453 3.20 16.58 -8.85
C GLN A 453 2.86 15.11 -8.57
N ASP A 454 3.69 14.14 -8.96
CA ASP A 454 3.49 12.76 -8.56
C ASP A 454 3.94 12.51 -7.11
N MET A 455 4.59 13.47 -6.46
CA MET A 455 4.87 13.48 -5.04
C MET A 455 3.89 14.39 -4.31
N ASP A 456 3.22 13.86 -3.30
CA ASP A 456 2.32 14.64 -2.45
C ASP A 456 3.05 15.85 -1.82
N ASP A 457 2.32 16.96 -1.66
CA ASP A 457 2.85 18.16 -0.99
C ASP A 457 3.05 17.88 0.50
N GLY A 458 4.13 18.41 1.07
CA GLY A 458 4.45 18.25 2.49
C GLY A 458 5.75 18.93 2.88
N PRO A 459 6.02 19.03 4.20
CA PRO A 459 7.22 19.70 4.72
C PRO A 459 8.52 19.16 4.13
N THR A 460 8.66 17.85 4.02
CA THR A 460 9.87 17.20 3.48
C THR A 460 10.11 17.60 2.02
N LYS A 461 9.08 17.53 1.16
CA LYS A 461 9.19 17.94 -0.26
C LYS A 461 9.59 19.41 -0.36
N ASP A 462 8.90 20.29 0.38
CA ASP A 462 9.14 21.73 0.35
C ASP A 462 10.55 22.08 0.86
N TRP A 463 11.01 21.42 1.91
CA TRP A 463 12.35 21.59 2.44
C TRP A 463 13.43 21.18 1.42
N MET A 464 13.30 19.98 0.83
CA MET A 464 14.24 19.48 -0.20
C MET A 464 14.32 20.41 -1.40
N VAL A 465 13.17 20.87 -1.91
CA VAL A 465 13.11 21.79 -3.05
C VAL A 465 13.73 23.16 -2.71
N SER A 466 13.47 23.67 -1.52
CA SER A 466 14.00 24.97 -1.07
C SER A 466 15.52 24.96 -0.91
N ASN A 467 16.07 23.85 -0.44
CA ASN A 467 17.51 23.70 -0.17
C ASN A 467 18.28 22.99 -1.32
N ARG A 468 17.63 22.71 -2.48
CA ARG A 468 18.20 21.91 -3.57
C ARG A 468 19.52 22.39 -4.16
N LYS A 469 19.90 23.67 -3.92
CA LYS A 469 21.15 24.28 -4.42
C LYS A 469 22.29 24.22 -3.42
N GLU A 470 22.00 23.85 -2.18
CA GLU A 470 23.04 23.71 -1.16
C GLU A 470 23.96 22.53 -1.54
N PRO A 471 25.29 22.68 -1.42
CA PRO A 471 26.25 21.66 -1.88
C PRO A 471 26.04 20.27 -1.29
N GLU A 472 25.61 20.19 -0.04
CA GLU A 472 25.39 18.93 0.68
C GLU A 472 24.04 18.30 0.32
N ILE A 473 23.04 19.10 -0.07
CA ILE A 473 21.68 18.64 -0.41
C ILE A 473 21.56 18.29 -1.88
N LYS A 474 22.28 18.99 -2.75
CA LYS A 474 22.20 18.83 -4.20
C LYS A 474 22.32 17.36 -4.66
N PRO A 475 23.27 16.54 -4.19
CA PRO A 475 23.36 15.14 -4.59
C PRO A 475 22.12 14.33 -4.19
N LEU A 476 21.60 14.52 -2.97
CA LEU A 476 20.39 13.85 -2.47
C LEU A 476 19.14 14.31 -3.24
N PHE A 477 19.10 15.59 -3.59
CA PHE A 477 18.02 16.12 -4.41
C PHE A 477 18.04 15.54 -5.83
N GLU A 478 19.20 15.49 -6.49
CA GLU A 478 19.35 14.89 -7.81
C GLU A 478 19.01 13.40 -7.83
N LEU A 479 19.43 12.65 -6.79
CA LEU A 479 19.09 11.24 -6.60
C LEU A 479 17.58 11.02 -6.49
N SER A 480 16.86 11.93 -5.84
CA SER A 480 15.44 11.81 -5.52
C SER A 480 14.51 12.35 -6.61
N PHE A 481 14.88 13.49 -7.23
CA PHE A 481 14.03 14.26 -8.14
C PHE A 481 14.54 14.30 -9.58
N GLY A 482 15.82 13.93 -9.79
CA GLY A 482 16.45 13.94 -11.10
C GLY A 482 15.92 12.87 -12.05
N LYS A 483 16.22 13.02 -13.34
CA LYS A 483 15.95 11.99 -14.35
C LYS A 483 16.79 10.76 -14.06
N ARG A 484 16.25 9.59 -14.38
CA ARG A 484 16.87 8.30 -14.10
C ARG A 484 17.43 7.65 -15.37
N LEU A 485 18.39 6.76 -15.20
CA LEU A 485 18.86 5.91 -16.30
C LEU A 485 17.75 4.92 -16.71
N ARG A 486 17.87 4.37 -17.90
CA ARG A 486 16.94 3.35 -18.40
C ARG A 486 16.89 2.13 -17.48
N GLU A 487 18.04 1.74 -16.93
CA GLU A 487 18.16 0.62 -16.01
C GLU A 487 18.76 1.08 -14.70
N GLU A 488 18.20 0.58 -13.61
CA GLU A 488 18.74 0.74 -12.26
C GLU A 488 18.91 -0.64 -11.64
N LEU A 489 20.05 -0.87 -10.99
CA LEU A 489 20.34 -2.07 -10.23
C LEU A 489 20.96 -1.68 -8.89
N TYR A 490 20.41 -2.20 -7.81
CA TYR A 490 20.89 -1.96 -6.46
C TYR A 490 21.19 -3.28 -5.75
N ASP A 491 22.38 -3.38 -5.16
CA ASP A 491 22.81 -4.52 -4.34
C ASP A 491 22.48 -4.26 -2.87
N LEU A 492 21.38 -4.82 -2.40
CA LEU A 492 20.83 -4.56 -1.07
C LEU A 492 21.64 -5.18 0.07
N ARG A 493 22.59 -6.03 -0.24
CA ARG A 493 23.53 -6.61 0.75
C ARG A 493 24.51 -5.56 1.28
N VAL A 494 24.78 -4.52 0.49
CA VAL A 494 25.76 -3.46 0.78
C VAL A 494 25.19 -2.04 0.67
N ASP A 495 24.04 -1.87 0.01
CA ASP A 495 23.39 -0.59 -0.23
C ASP A 495 21.86 -0.70 0.03
N PRO A 496 21.43 -0.84 1.29
CA PRO A 496 20.02 -1.01 1.64
C PRO A 496 19.17 0.24 1.35
N ASP A 497 19.80 1.42 1.23
CA ASP A 497 19.12 2.69 0.98
C ASP A 497 19.15 3.13 -0.50
N TYR A 498 19.63 2.25 -1.40
CA TYR A 498 19.61 2.49 -2.86
C TYR A 498 20.37 3.74 -3.31
N MET A 499 21.51 4.03 -2.69
CA MET A 499 22.31 5.20 -2.99
C MET A 499 23.10 5.06 -4.30
N ASN A 500 23.49 3.82 -4.66
CA ASN A 500 24.43 3.56 -5.75
C ASN A 500 23.82 2.64 -6.80
N ASN A 501 23.50 3.21 -7.97
CA ASN A 501 23.05 2.42 -9.13
C ASN A 501 24.25 1.73 -9.79
N VAL A 502 24.37 0.42 -9.63
CA VAL A 502 25.46 -0.42 -10.17
C VAL A 502 25.16 -1.05 -11.54
N ALA A 503 24.05 -0.65 -12.19
CA ALA A 503 23.62 -1.23 -13.49
C ALA A 503 24.65 -1.13 -14.62
N MET A 504 25.58 -0.18 -14.54
CA MET A 504 26.64 0.01 -15.56
C MET A 504 27.99 -0.58 -15.16
N GLU A 505 28.13 -1.15 -13.97
CA GLU A 505 29.36 -1.74 -13.48
C GLU A 505 29.58 -3.14 -14.07
N SER A 506 30.82 -3.42 -14.51
CA SER A 506 31.15 -4.69 -15.18
C SER A 506 30.88 -5.92 -14.33
N ASP A 507 31.10 -5.83 -13.04
CA ASP A 507 30.98 -6.94 -12.09
C ASP A 507 29.52 -7.35 -11.84
N TYR A 508 28.57 -6.50 -12.22
CA TYR A 508 27.12 -6.73 -12.06
C TYR A 508 26.40 -7.06 -13.37
N GLN A 509 27.09 -7.13 -14.53
CA GLN A 509 26.42 -7.31 -15.82
C GLN A 509 25.67 -8.65 -15.91
N GLU A 510 26.27 -9.77 -15.49
CA GLU A 510 25.63 -11.09 -15.50
C GLU A 510 24.38 -11.12 -14.60
N ILE A 511 24.47 -10.50 -13.41
CA ILE A 511 23.34 -10.39 -12.47
C ILE A 511 22.21 -9.58 -13.12
N LYS A 512 22.56 -8.43 -13.71
CA LYS A 512 21.60 -7.55 -14.38
C LYS A 512 20.88 -8.27 -15.53
N GLU A 513 21.63 -8.99 -16.38
CA GLU A 513 21.07 -9.75 -17.51
C GLU A 513 20.09 -10.82 -17.02
N ASN A 514 20.44 -11.59 -15.99
CA ASN A 514 19.57 -12.61 -15.40
C ASN A 514 18.28 -12.02 -14.80
N LEU A 515 18.39 -10.89 -14.09
CA LEU A 515 17.23 -10.22 -13.51
C LEU A 515 16.32 -9.60 -14.60
N ASN A 516 16.92 -9.05 -15.66
CA ASN A 516 16.18 -8.54 -16.81
C ASN A 516 15.43 -9.67 -17.53
N GLU A 517 16.09 -10.79 -17.82
CA GLU A 517 15.45 -11.95 -18.46
C GLU A 517 14.26 -12.44 -17.63
N LYS A 518 14.44 -12.56 -16.32
CA LYS A 518 13.37 -12.97 -15.40
C LYS A 518 12.20 -11.99 -15.41
N LEU A 519 12.48 -10.69 -15.30
CA LEU A 519 11.46 -9.65 -15.35
C LEU A 519 10.71 -9.67 -16.68
N MET A 520 11.43 -9.66 -17.81
CA MET A 520 10.84 -9.65 -19.16
C MET A 520 10.01 -10.91 -19.44
N SER A 521 10.43 -12.07 -18.93
CA SER A 521 9.66 -13.31 -19.05
C SER A 521 8.28 -13.17 -18.39
N VAL A 522 8.23 -12.68 -17.14
CA VAL A 522 6.95 -12.50 -16.43
C VAL A 522 6.09 -11.41 -17.07
N LEU A 523 6.68 -10.27 -17.46
CA LEU A 523 5.92 -9.21 -18.14
C LEU A 523 5.31 -9.68 -19.46
N THR A 524 6.02 -10.53 -20.21
CA THR A 524 5.53 -11.14 -21.47
C THR A 524 4.41 -12.14 -21.18
N GLU A 525 4.60 -13.03 -20.22
CA GLU A 525 3.59 -14.02 -19.80
C GLU A 525 2.31 -13.36 -19.31
N GLN A 526 2.43 -12.23 -18.60
CA GLN A 526 1.32 -11.47 -18.03
C GLN A 526 0.81 -10.37 -18.98
N GLU A 527 1.19 -10.41 -20.24
CA GLU A 527 0.73 -9.51 -21.31
C GLU A 527 0.85 -8.01 -20.96
N ASP A 528 2.00 -7.62 -20.38
CA ASP A 528 2.26 -6.20 -20.09
C ASP A 528 2.40 -5.40 -21.40
N PRO A 529 1.58 -4.35 -21.64
CA PRO A 529 1.59 -3.59 -22.90
C PRO A 529 2.89 -2.81 -23.16
N ARG A 530 3.86 -2.83 -22.22
CA ARG A 530 5.18 -2.21 -22.43
C ARG A 530 6.18 -3.15 -23.11
N VAL A 531 5.87 -4.45 -23.16
CA VAL A 531 6.78 -5.46 -23.71
C VAL A 531 6.14 -6.35 -24.77
N VAL A 532 4.80 -6.35 -24.86
CA VAL A 532 4.02 -7.11 -25.86
C VAL A 532 3.49 -6.20 -26.98
#